data_a52534952a7c90f495e663fe312e159f
#
_entry.id   a52534952a7c90f495e663fe312e159f
#
_cell.length_a   1.000
_cell.length_b   1.000
_cell.length_c   1.000
_cell.angle_alpha   90.00
_cell.angle_beta   90.00
_cell.angle_gamma   90.00
#
_symmetry.space_group_name_H-M   'P 1'
#
loop_
_entity.id
_entity.type
_entity.pdbx_description
1 polymer ?
#
loop_
_entity_poly.entity_id
_entity_poly.type
_entity_poly.pdbx_seq_one_letter_code
_entity_poly.pdbx_strand_id
1 'polypeptide(L)'
;MNYYQKVKDMYDMLGQGKMLEAFEKYYHKDVVMIEATGEVRNGKDTNREFENNFMGSVKETHGFGVNSITSNETDGITMVESWMDVTFKDGPRVKMEEVAVQRWKDGLIIHERFYYNAGK
;
A
#
# COMPACT_ATOMS: atom_id res chain seq x y z
N MET A 1 -10.58 -1.06 17.14
CA MET A 1 -9.23 -0.57 16.74
C MET A 1 -9.37 0.85 16.20
N ASN A 2 -8.49 1.74 16.61
CA ASN A 2 -8.38 3.05 15.98
C ASN A 2 -7.66 2.94 14.63
N TYR A 3 -7.57 4.04 13.89
CA TYR A 3 -6.96 4.01 12.55
C TYR A 3 -5.48 3.67 12.59
N TYR A 4 -4.76 4.17 13.59
CA TYR A 4 -3.35 3.82 13.80
C TYR A 4 -3.17 2.30 13.94
N GLN A 5 -3.99 1.68 14.79
CA GLN A 5 -3.91 0.23 15.00
C GLN A 5 -4.26 -0.55 13.72
N LYS A 6 -5.24 -0.08 12.97
CA LYS A 6 -5.63 -0.72 11.71
C LYS A 6 -4.53 -0.68 10.66
N VAL A 7 -3.91 0.49 10.46
CA VAL A 7 -2.85 0.61 9.47
C VAL A 7 -1.61 -0.16 9.91
N LYS A 8 -1.33 -0.19 11.20
CA LYS A 8 -0.24 -1.00 11.73
C LYS A 8 -0.47 -2.49 11.46
N ASP A 9 -1.67 -2.98 11.74
CA ASP A 9 -2.04 -4.38 11.46
C ASP A 9 -1.89 -4.68 9.96
N MET A 10 -2.36 -3.77 9.10
CA MET A 10 -2.24 -3.93 7.66
C MET A 10 -0.78 -4.10 7.22
N TYR A 11 0.11 -3.23 7.72
CA TYR A 11 1.53 -3.31 7.35
C TYR A 11 2.24 -4.52 7.99
N ASP A 12 1.82 -4.96 9.18
CA ASP A 12 2.30 -6.21 9.77
C ASP A 12 1.93 -7.40 8.85
N MET A 13 0.72 -7.39 8.29
CA MET A 13 0.30 -8.41 7.32
C MET A 13 1.15 -8.36 6.05
N LEU A 14 1.46 -7.16 5.54
CA LEU A 14 2.34 -7.00 4.38
C LEU A 14 3.71 -7.61 4.66
N GLY A 15 4.27 -7.37 5.84
CA GLY A 15 5.55 -7.93 6.25
C GLY A 15 5.53 -9.45 6.39
N GLN A 16 4.36 -10.05 6.56
CA GLN A 16 4.18 -11.50 6.64
C GLN A 16 3.90 -12.13 5.27
N GLY A 17 3.95 -11.34 4.20
CA GLY A 17 3.66 -11.83 2.85
C GLY A 17 2.16 -11.98 2.56
N LYS A 18 1.31 -11.31 3.32
CA LYS A 18 -0.16 -11.40 3.20
C LYS A 18 -0.76 -10.17 2.55
N MET A 19 -0.15 -9.68 1.45
CA MET A 19 -0.59 -8.46 0.78
C MET A 19 -2.05 -8.53 0.33
N LEU A 20 -2.45 -9.61 -0.33
CA LEU A 20 -3.82 -9.72 -0.85
C LEU A 20 -4.84 -9.83 0.27
N GLU A 21 -4.50 -10.55 1.34
CA GLU A 21 -5.38 -10.66 2.51
C GLU A 21 -5.56 -9.31 3.21
N ALA A 22 -4.48 -8.53 3.34
CA ALA A 22 -4.54 -7.19 3.90
C ALA A 22 -5.39 -6.27 3.03
N PHE A 23 -5.23 -6.37 1.71
CA PHE A 23 -6.02 -5.60 0.75
C PHE A 23 -7.52 -5.89 0.92
N GLU A 24 -7.90 -7.16 0.97
CA GLU A 24 -9.30 -7.53 1.14
C GLU A 24 -9.88 -7.05 2.47
N LYS A 25 -9.07 -7.09 3.53
CA LYS A 25 -9.52 -6.74 4.88
C LYS A 25 -9.77 -5.24 5.06
N TYR A 26 -8.92 -4.39 4.47
CA TYR A 26 -8.89 -2.97 4.83
C TYR A 26 -9.35 -2.01 3.74
N TYR A 27 -9.52 -2.45 2.50
CA TYR A 27 -9.86 -1.52 1.41
C TYR A 27 -11.34 -1.55 1.09
N HIS A 28 -11.90 -0.32 0.93
CA HIS A 28 -13.31 -0.12 0.60
C HIS A 28 -13.58 -0.50 -0.86
N LYS A 29 -14.80 -0.96 -1.16
CA LYS A 29 -15.18 -1.34 -2.53
C LYS A 29 -15.02 -0.19 -3.54
N ASP A 30 -15.13 1.05 -3.09
CA ASP A 30 -15.03 2.25 -3.94
C ASP A 30 -13.67 2.94 -3.80
N VAL A 31 -12.65 2.25 -3.30
CA VAL A 31 -11.34 2.85 -3.07
C VAL A 31 -10.74 3.44 -4.35
N VAL A 32 -10.15 4.62 -4.19
CA VAL A 32 -9.36 5.26 -5.24
C VAL A 32 -7.90 5.22 -4.82
N MET A 33 -7.03 4.71 -5.69
CA MET A 33 -5.59 4.68 -5.44
C MET A 33 -4.87 5.51 -6.51
N ILE A 34 -3.93 6.34 -6.06
CA ILE A 34 -3.20 7.26 -6.94
C ILE A 34 -1.70 7.01 -6.77
N GLU A 35 -1.01 6.71 -7.89
CA GLU A 35 0.43 6.51 -7.91
C GLU A 35 1.19 7.83 -7.98
N ALA A 36 2.49 7.80 -7.63
CA ALA A 36 3.35 8.98 -7.72
C ALA A 36 3.48 9.51 -9.15
N THR A 37 3.20 8.67 -10.15
CA THR A 37 3.17 9.08 -11.56
C THR A 37 1.94 9.89 -11.92
N GLY A 38 0.92 9.92 -11.02
CA GLY A 38 -0.37 10.55 -11.29
C GLY A 38 -1.43 9.58 -11.81
N GLU A 39 -1.07 8.33 -12.06
CA GLU A 39 -2.06 7.31 -12.48
C GLU A 39 -3.11 7.13 -11.39
N VAL A 40 -4.39 7.14 -11.80
CA VAL A 40 -5.54 6.97 -10.90
C VAL A 40 -6.23 5.65 -11.23
N ARG A 41 -6.45 4.83 -10.20
CA ARG A 41 -7.19 3.58 -10.33
C ARG A 41 -8.42 3.62 -9.43
N ASN A 42 -9.60 3.45 -10.03
CA ASN A 42 -10.88 3.55 -9.34
C ASN A 42 -11.46 2.17 -9.07
N GLY A 43 -11.89 1.96 -7.83
CA GLY A 43 -12.61 0.75 -7.43
C GLY A 43 -11.72 -0.37 -6.93
N LYS A 44 -12.29 -1.19 -6.04
CA LYS A 44 -11.56 -2.29 -5.41
C LYS A 44 -11.16 -3.36 -6.43
N ASP A 45 -12.04 -3.68 -7.38
CA ASP A 45 -11.75 -4.71 -8.37
C ASP A 45 -10.58 -4.34 -9.27
N THR A 46 -10.54 -3.09 -9.75
CA THR A 46 -9.44 -2.57 -10.57
C THR A 46 -8.13 -2.62 -9.78
N ASN A 47 -8.17 -2.20 -8.53
CA ASN A 47 -6.98 -2.18 -7.69
C ASN A 47 -6.53 -3.58 -7.28
N ARG A 48 -7.47 -4.52 -7.11
CA ARG A 48 -7.12 -5.92 -6.85
C ARG A 48 -6.35 -6.52 -8.02
N GLU A 49 -6.79 -6.25 -9.23
CA GLU A 49 -6.09 -6.71 -10.44
C GLU A 49 -4.68 -6.13 -10.50
N PHE A 50 -4.52 -4.85 -10.19
CA PHE A 50 -3.21 -4.22 -10.13
C PHE A 50 -2.31 -4.89 -9.10
N GLU A 51 -2.82 -5.15 -7.89
CA GLU A 51 -2.03 -5.79 -6.83
C GLU A 51 -1.64 -7.22 -7.22
N ASN A 52 -2.54 -7.97 -7.85
CA ASN A 52 -2.25 -9.31 -8.35
C ASN A 52 -1.15 -9.28 -9.41
N ASN A 53 -1.22 -8.32 -10.34
CA ASN A 53 -0.22 -8.16 -11.38
C ASN A 53 1.13 -7.78 -10.81
N PHE A 54 1.14 -6.88 -9.82
CA PHE A 54 2.37 -6.49 -9.14
C PHE A 54 3.03 -7.70 -8.49
N MET A 55 2.28 -8.45 -7.69
CA MET A 55 2.81 -9.64 -7.01
C MET A 55 3.29 -10.68 -8.00
N GLY A 56 2.56 -10.87 -9.11
CA GLY A 56 2.96 -11.78 -10.17
C GLY A 56 4.24 -11.37 -10.89
N SER A 57 4.62 -10.10 -10.81
CA SER A 57 5.85 -9.58 -11.43
C SER A 57 7.08 -9.70 -10.53
N VAL A 58 6.91 -9.99 -9.26
CA VAL A 58 8.00 -10.11 -8.29
C VAL A 58 8.56 -11.54 -8.32
N LYS A 59 9.87 -11.66 -8.56
CA LYS A 59 10.56 -12.94 -8.52
C LYS A 59 10.97 -13.30 -7.11
N GLU A 60 11.49 -12.31 -6.36
CA GLU A 60 12.00 -12.53 -5.01
C GLU A 60 11.85 -11.25 -4.19
N THR A 61 11.39 -11.39 -2.95
CA THR A 61 11.37 -10.29 -1.97
C THR A 61 12.55 -10.47 -1.04
N HIS A 62 13.44 -9.48 -1.01
CA HIS A 62 14.66 -9.51 -0.18
C HIS A 62 14.40 -8.89 1.19
N GLY A 63 13.48 -7.96 1.28
CA GLY A 63 13.16 -7.32 2.55
C GLY A 63 11.97 -6.36 2.43
N PHE A 64 11.43 -6.03 3.59
CA PHE A 64 10.32 -5.10 3.75
C PHE A 64 10.43 -4.47 5.13
N GLY A 65 10.16 -3.18 5.23
CA GLY A 65 10.20 -2.51 6.53
C GLY A 65 9.33 -1.27 6.57
N VAL A 66 8.95 -0.90 7.79
CA VAL A 66 8.20 0.33 8.08
C VAL A 66 9.10 1.22 8.92
N ASN A 67 9.37 2.43 8.43
CA ASN A 67 10.21 3.41 9.13
C ASN A 67 9.39 4.26 10.09
N SER A 68 8.18 4.65 9.70
CA SER A 68 7.32 5.46 10.55
C SER A 68 5.86 5.31 10.18
N ILE A 69 4.99 5.45 11.19
CA ILE A 69 3.54 5.48 11.04
C ILE A 69 3.02 6.64 11.86
N THR A 70 2.09 7.40 11.29
CA THR A 70 1.37 8.43 12.04
C THR A 70 -0.11 8.42 11.65
N SER A 71 -0.94 9.00 12.49
CA SER A 71 -2.36 9.10 12.21
C SER A 71 -2.94 10.41 12.72
N ASN A 72 -3.98 10.86 12.03
CA ASN A 72 -4.90 11.88 12.51
C ASN A 72 -6.24 11.19 12.69
N GLU A 73 -6.55 10.80 13.92
CA GLU A 73 -7.77 10.04 14.20
C GLU A 73 -9.04 10.84 13.93
N THR A 74 -9.00 12.14 14.18
CA THR A 74 -10.16 13.02 13.98
C THR A 74 -10.56 13.08 12.51
N ASP A 75 -9.57 13.21 11.63
CA ASP A 75 -9.83 13.35 10.19
C ASP A 75 -9.81 12.02 9.44
N GLY A 76 -9.50 10.92 10.13
CA GLY A 76 -9.45 9.61 9.51
C GLY A 76 -8.32 9.45 8.49
N ILE A 77 -7.12 9.95 8.83
CA ILE A 77 -5.96 9.91 7.95
C ILE A 77 -4.84 9.14 8.62
N THR A 78 -4.18 8.26 7.88
CA THR A 78 -2.93 7.63 8.31
C THR A 78 -1.86 7.86 7.25
N MET A 79 -0.59 7.87 7.68
CA MET A 79 0.56 7.99 6.79
C MET A 79 1.61 6.97 7.22
N VAL A 80 2.20 6.29 6.24
CA VAL A 80 3.21 5.26 6.49
C VAL A 80 4.39 5.47 5.56
N GLU A 81 5.57 5.58 6.15
CA GLU A 81 6.83 5.54 5.42
C GLU A 81 7.37 4.11 5.46
N SER A 82 7.54 3.49 4.29
CA SER A 82 7.94 2.10 4.19
C SER A 82 8.89 1.87 3.01
N TRP A 83 9.50 0.68 2.99
CA TRP A 83 10.36 0.29 1.89
C TRP A 83 10.18 -1.20 1.58
N MET A 84 10.45 -1.55 0.35
CA MET A 84 10.42 -2.94 -0.13
C MET A 84 11.61 -3.16 -1.06
N ASP A 85 12.34 -4.24 -0.84
CA ASP A 85 13.50 -4.61 -1.66
C ASP A 85 13.15 -5.88 -2.42
N VAL A 86 13.01 -5.78 -3.73
CA VAL A 86 12.56 -6.90 -4.57
C VAL A 86 13.40 -7.04 -5.83
N THR A 87 13.38 -8.25 -6.40
CA THR A 87 13.83 -8.52 -7.76
C THR A 87 12.61 -8.86 -8.59
N PHE A 88 12.42 -8.14 -9.71
CA PHE A 88 11.34 -8.42 -10.64
C PHE A 88 11.72 -9.55 -11.58
N LYS A 89 10.73 -10.30 -12.09
CA LYS A 89 10.95 -11.44 -13.01
C LYS A 89 11.68 -11.03 -14.27
N ASP A 90 11.33 -9.85 -14.82
CA ASP A 90 11.88 -9.34 -16.07
C ASP A 90 12.67 -8.05 -15.86
N GLY A 91 13.19 -7.84 -14.67
CA GLY A 91 13.85 -6.59 -14.37
C GLY A 91 14.91 -6.68 -13.28
N PRO A 92 15.40 -5.53 -12.85
CA PRO A 92 16.45 -5.47 -11.85
C PRO A 92 15.93 -5.70 -10.45
N ARG A 93 16.87 -5.81 -9.51
CA ARG A 93 16.60 -5.68 -8.09
C ARG A 93 16.46 -4.20 -7.77
N VAL A 94 15.38 -3.84 -7.08
CA VAL A 94 15.04 -2.45 -6.76
C VAL A 94 14.63 -2.35 -5.31
N LYS A 95 15.15 -1.35 -4.60
CA LYS A 95 14.63 -0.95 -3.30
C LYS A 95 13.66 0.20 -3.52
N MET A 96 12.39 -0.06 -3.25
CA MET A 96 11.32 0.94 -3.40
C MET A 96 11.02 1.56 -2.05
N GLU A 97 11.11 2.89 -1.97
CA GLU A 97 10.83 3.65 -0.76
C GLU A 97 9.65 4.56 -1.05
N GLU A 98 8.68 4.58 -0.14
CA GLU A 98 7.45 5.36 -0.37
C GLU A 98 6.83 5.88 0.91
N VAL A 99 6.02 6.93 0.77
CA VAL A 99 5.06 7.36 1.78
C VAL A 99 3.67 7.14 1.20
N ALA A 100 2.84 6.41 1.93
CA ALA A 100 1.45 6.19 1.55
C ALA A 100 0.55 6.98 2.50
N VAL A 101 -0.43 7.68 1.94
CA VAL A 101 -1.42 8.44 2.70
C VAL A 101 -2.76 7.77 2.49
N GLN A 102 -3.34 7.22 3.57
CA GLN A 102 -4.64 6.58 3.55
C GLN A 102 -5.70 7.50 4.15
N ARG A 103 -6.87 7.55 3.51
CA ARG A 103 -8.06 8.19 4.06
C ARG A 103 -9.10 7.12 4.31
N TRP A 104 -9.64 7.10 5.53
CA TRP A 104 -10.52 6.06 6.02
C TRP A 104 -11.97 6.52 6.04
N LYS A 105 -12.90 5.62 5.72
CA LYS A 105 -14.33 5.83 5.81
C LYS A 105 -14.99 4.51 6.18
N ASP A 106 -15.89 4.54 7.19
CA ASP A 106 -16.62 3.35 7.64
C ASP A 106 -15.71 2.19 8.00
N GLY A 107 -14.53 2.51 8.56
CA GLY A 107 -13.56 1.51 8.99
C GLY A 107 -12.66 0.95 7.89
N LEU A 108 -12.78 1.46 6.65
CA LEU A 108 -12.04 0.98 5.49
C LEU A 108 -11.34 2.13 4.77
N ILE A 109 -10.28 1.82 4.03
CA ILE A 109 -9.55 2.80 3.23
C ILE A 109 -10.37 3.12 1.98
N ILE A 110 -10.77 4.39 1.84
CA ILE A 110 -11.53 4.87 0.68
C ILE A 110 -10.66 5.57 -0.34
N HIS A 111 -9.48 6.03 0.07
CA HIS A 111 -8.55 6.75 -0.79
C HIS A 111 -7.14 6.50 -0.31
N GLU A 112 -6.21 6.19 -1.24
CA GLU A 112 -4.80 6.02 -0.91
C GLU A 112 -3.95 6.65 -1.99
N ARG A 113 -2.99 7.49 -1.58
CA ARG A 113 -2.05 8.11 -2.52
C ARG A 113 -0.62 7.79 -2.09
N PHE A 114 0.18 7.42 -3.09
CA PHE A 114 1.59 7.06 -2.89
C PHE A 114 2.50 8.17 -3.35
N TYR A 115 3.56 8.42 -2.59
CA TYR A 115 4.62 9.37 -2.90
C TYR A 115 5.95 8.63 -2.90
N TYR A 116 6.57 8.55 -4.07
CA TYR A 116 7.87 7.91 -4.26
C TYR A 116 8.55 8.55 -5.47
N ASN A 117 9.84 8.24 -5.63
CA ASN A 117 10.57 8.70 -6.82
C ASN A 117 10.09 7.89 -8.03
N ALA A 118 9.43 8.56 -8.98
CA ALA A 118 8.86 7.92 -10.16
C ALA A 118 9.85 7.80 -11.33
N GLY A 119 11.15 7.81 -11.05
CA GLY A 119 12.19 7.65 -12.07
C GLY A 119 12.60 8.92 -12.77
N LYS A 120 12.42 10.05 -12.13
CA LYS A 120 12.79 11.36 -12.68
C LYS A 120 14.21 11.75 -12.27
#